data_6d7a51804feb0b63b74347d10a265767
#
_entry.id   6d7a51804feb0b63b74347d10a265767
#
_cell.length_a   1.000
_cell.length_b   1.000
_cell.length_c   1.000
_cell.angle_alpha   90.00
_cell.angle_beta   90.00
_cell.angle_gamma   90.00
#
_symmetry.space_group_name_H-M   'P 1'
#
loop_
_entity.id
_entity.type
_entity.pdbx_description
1 polymer ?
#
loop_
_entity_poly.entity_id
_entity_poly.type
_entity_poly.pdbx_seq_one_letter_code
_entity_poly.pdbx_strand_id
1 'polypeptide(L)'
;MNSVIFVGVLAGLVLLFAAGLRIPPGRGGCRRWLSRVVVVGAALSATALAGVALFRHDLHFDVTASKAFTPSDDAERVARGLVSDVEVTYFYQSQDPAGRAARTTLEILGRVNPRLRVRAIDPDRHPGVASRYGVRAYNVAVLESGGRRVQVVTTDDRDIALGLLRVTRASVKTVCFAVGHAEYDIENLEYHTHFEGRQTHSHHGHGPGVVVTEAHGLGRLRRALDSLGLAARKVTLATSGGVPSDCAALVEAGPRTRHAPQEVEALGAYLHAGGAALLLLDIDSPLDPSLVSLLARAGVRAGEAVVVDPLDHYFTDEEMVAVSRYASHPITRGLALSFYPGVRPIEPIAMSGVRTVPLFASSGQSYTRPLGPRPGRSTAGPRSLAVAADGTLDGGPHPFRLVVVGDVDFASNSFFPYMSNSELTLAILAWLLREERTPTVRPPVEVLPRVTLTDAQVRWIFLTTAVAQPGGVAVVGLIVWWRRRR
;
A
#
# COMPACT_ATOMS: atom_id res chain seq x y z
N MET A 1 3.85 -14.67 37.92
CA MET A 1 3.57 -13.70 39.03
C MET A 1 2.58 -12.69 38.44
N ASN A 2 1.39 -12.56 39.03
CA ASN A 2 0.36 -11.69 38.47
C ASN A 2 0.89 -10.25 38.35
N SER A 3 0.63 -9.56 37.22
CA SER A 3 1.09 -8.19 36.97
C SER A 3 0.76 -7.23 38.11
N VAL A 4 -0.34 -7.44 38.81
CA VAL A 4 -0.79 -6.67 39.99
C VAL A 4 0.18 -6.83 41.16
N ILE A 5 0.65 -8.06 41.44
CA ILE A 5 1.62 -8.34 42.53
C ILE A 5 2.97 -7.67 42.19
N PHE A 6 3.41 -7.73 40.95
CA PHE A 6 4.66 -7.12 40.49
C PHE A 6 4.64 -5.59 40.65
N VAL A 7 3.57 -4.93 40.19
CA VAL A 7 3.38 -3.48 40.30
C VAL A 7 3.30 -3.09 41.79
N GLY A 8 2.62 -3.87 42.62
CA GLY A 8 2.53 -3.62 44.06
C GLY A 8 3.90 -3.70 44.78
N VAL A 9 4.71 -4.71 44.43
CA VAL A 9 6.07 -4.85 45.00
C VAL A 9 6.98 -3.72 44.55
N LEU A 10 6.92 -3.35 43.27
CA LEU A 10 7.71 -2.22 42.73
C LEU A 10 7.33 -0.89 43.41
N ALA A 11 6.04 -0.62 43.57
CA ALA A 11 5.53 0.56 44.27
C ALA A 11 5.98 0.56 45.75
N GLY A 12 5.94 -0.60 46.42
CA GLY A 12 6.43 -0.75 47.79
C GLY A 12 7.93 -0.45 47.92
N LEU A 13 8.76 -0.89 47.00
CA LEU A 13 10.20 -0.61 46.96
C LEU A 13 10.50 0.88 46.71
N VAL A 14 9.74 1.53 45.83
CA VAL A 14 9.84 2.95 45.54
C VAL A 14 9.46 3.78 46.80
N LEU A 15 8.41 3.36 47.50
CA LEU A 15 8.01 4.01 48.77
C LEU A 15 9.05 3.81 49.86
N LEU A 16 9.65 2.62 50.00
CA LEU A 16 10.75 2.35 50.93
C LEU A 16 11.99 3.19 50.62
N PHE A 17 12.33 3.32 49.34
CA PHE A 17 13.41 4.20 48.88
C PHE A 17 13.15 5.67 49.23
N ALA A 18 11.94 6.17 48.92
CA ALA A 18 11.54 7.56 49.26
C ALA A 18 11.50 7.80 50.78
N ALA A 19 11.03 6.82 51.57
CA ALA A 19 11.05 6.88 53.03
C ALA A 19 12.49 6.90 53.58
N GLY A 20 13.38 6.08 53.00
CA GLY A 20 14.80 6.06 53.35
C GLY A 20 15.51 7.39 53.10
N LEU A 21 15.14 8.10 52.04
CA LEU A 21 15.68 9.45 51.75
C LEU A 21 15.17 10.54 52.72
N ARG A 22 13.97 10.34 53.31
CA ARG A 22 13.36 11.29 54.26
C ARG A 22 13.80 11.11 55.70
N ILE A 23 14.54 10.06 56.02
CA ILE A 23 15.05 9.87 57.40
C ILE A 23 16.10 10.95 57.70
N PRO A 24 15.83 11.89 58.61
CA PRO A 24 16.78 12.95 58.91
C PRO A 24 18.08 12.37 59.46
N PRO A 25 19.25 12.94 59.12
CA PRO A 25 20.54 12.47 59.61
C PRO A 25 20.64 12.69 61.12
N GLY A 26 20.25 11.66 61.89
CA GLY A 26 20.41 11.67 63.34
C GLY A 26 21.88 11.67 63.76
N ARG A 27 22.20 12.21 64.97
CA ARG A 27 23.56 12.32 65.52
C ARG A 27 24.26 10.97 65.81
N GLY A 28 23.60 9.82 65.66
CA GLY A 28 24.18 8.48 65.84
C GLY A 28 24.65 7.83 64.50
N GLY A 29 25.91 7.37 64.47
CA GLY A 29 26.52 6.74 63.29
C GLY A 29 25.76 5.48 62.78
N CYS A 30 25.19 4.68 63.70
CA CYS A 30 24.45 3.47 63.37
C CYS A 30 23.16 3.72 62.59
N ARG A 31 22.42 4.80 62.91
CA ARG A 31 21.15 5.12 62.22
C ARG A 31 21.37 5.65 60.80
N ARG A 32 22.48 6.35 60.54
CA ARG A 32 22.92 6.78 59.21
C ARG A 32 23.37 5.61 58.35
N TRP A 33 24.05 4.66 58.92
CA TRP A 33 24.48 3.44 58.27
C TRP A 33 23.26 2.58 57.84
N LEU A 34 22.30 2.41 58.78
CA LEU A 34 21.07 1.61 58.54
C LEU A 34 20.21 2.25 57.41
N SER A 35 20.03 3.59 57.42
CA SER A 35 19.27 4.25 56.31
C SER A 35 19.93 4.08 54.95
N ARG A 36 21.27 4.15 54.90
CA ARG A 36 22.01 3.91 53.64
C ARG A 36 21.89 2.49 53.18
N VAL A 37 21.96 1.49 54.00
CA VAL A 37 21.79 0.08 53.70
C VAL A 37 20.39 -0.17 53.16
N VAL A 38 19.36 0.39 53.80
CA VAL A 38 17.94 0.22 53.34
C VAL A 38 17.74 0.90 52.00
N VAL A 39 18.26 2.09 51.75
CA VAL A 39 18.14 2.79 50.46
C VAL A 39 18.87 2.04 49.36
N VAL A 40 20.10 1.60 49.59
CA VAL A 40 20.88 0.83 48.59
C VAL A 40 20.23 -0.55 48.33
N GLY A 41 19.80 -1.21 49.40
CA GLY A 41 19.11 -2.54 49.27
C GLY A 41 17.79 -2.43 48.48
N ALA A 42 16.99 -1.40 48.72
CA ALA A 42 15.76 -1.13 47.99
C ALA A 42 16.04 -0.80 46.50
N ALA A 43 17.05 0.00 46.23
CA ALA A 43 17.45 0.34 44.86
C ALA A 43 17.92 -0.91 44.08
N LEU A 44 18.81 -1.70 44.66
CA LEU A 44 19.30 -2.94 44.03
C LEU A 44 18.17 -3.97 43.79
N SER A 45 17.26 -4.10 44.77
CA SER A 45 16.11 -4.98 44.62
C SER A 45 15.14 -4.50 43.54
N ALA A 46 14.87 -3.19 43.44
CA ALA A 46 14.04 -2.61 42.41
C ALA A 46 14.67 -2.80 41.03
N THR A 47 15.99 -2.59 40.88
CA THR A 47 16.72 -2.82 39.62
C THR A 47 16.71 -4.31 39.21
N ALA A 48 16.94 -5.21 40.16
CA ALA A 48 16.90 -6.64 39.89
C ALA A 48 15.49 -7.11 39.47
N LEU A 49 14.43 -6.64 40.15
CA LEU A 49 13.05 -6.95 39.79
C LEU A 49 12.66 -6.37 38.43
N ALA A 50 13.08 -5.13 38.13
CA ALA A 50 12.88 -4.51 36.82
C ALA A 50 13.61 -5.33 35.74
N GLY A 51 14.84 -5.75 35.97
CA GLY A 51 15.60 -6.62 35.07
C GLY A 51 14.91 -7.98 34.81
N VAL A 52 14.44 -8.64 35.87
CA VAL A 52 13.68 -9.90 35.74
C VAL A 52 12.35 -9.70 35.00
N ALA A 53 11.68 -8.57 35.23
CA ALA A 53 10.44 -8.26 34.52
C ALA A 53 10.68 -8.00 33.04
N LEU A 54 11.67 -7.22 32.67
CA LEU A 54 12.07 -6.96 31.30
C LEU A 54 12.48 -8.27 30.60
N PHE A 55 13.23 -9.12 31.27
CA PHE A 55 13.63 -10.44 30.75
C PHE A 55 12.45 -11.39 30.53
N ARG A 56 11.45 -11.39 31.46
CA ARG A 56 10.29 -12.30 31.37
C ARG A 56 9.17 -11.80 30.45
N HIS A 57 9.03 -10.49 30.29
CA HIS A 57 7.97 -9.90 29.47
C HIS A 57 8.47 -9.48 28.10
N ASP A 58 9.77 -9.66 27.79
CA ASP A 58 10.38 -9.45 26.47
C ASP A 58 9.93 -8.13 25.82
N LEU A 59 9.93 -7.06 26.65
CA LEU A 59 9.56 -5.72 26.21
C LEU A 59 10.73 -5.15 25.40
N HIS A 60 10.60 -5.20 24.09
CA HIS A 60 11.56 -4.59 23.18
C HIS A 60 11.13 -3.13 22.91
N PHE A 61 12.01 -2.20 23.22
CA PHE A 61 11.84 -0.81 22.84
C PHE A 61 12.79 -0.51 21.70
N ASP A 62 12.23 -0.38 20.51
CA ASP A 62 13.00 0.03 19.33
C ASP A 62 13.23 1.53 19.40
N VAL A 63 14.45 1.93 19.73
CA VAL A 63 14.89 3.34 19.81
C VAL A 63 15.45 3.85 18.48
N THR A 64 15.44 3.05 17.42
CA THR A 64 15.89 3.48 16.11
C THR A 64 14.86 4.43 15.48
N ALA A 65 15.32 5.48 14.81
CA ALA A 65 14.45 6.43 14.12
C ALA A 65 13.63 5.77 13.01
N SER A 66 14.15 4.71 12.40
CA SER A 66 13.51 3.92 11.33
C SER A 66 12.66 2.76 11.83
N LYS A 67 12.59 2.51 13.15
CA LYS A 67 11.95 1.33 13.76
C LYS A 67 12.43 0.01 13.13
N ALA A 68 13.72 -0.10 12.86
CA ALA A 68 14.34 -1.19 12.13
C ALA A 68 14.16 -2.59 12.78
N PHE A 69 13.82 -2.64 14.07
CA PHE A 69 13.61 -3.87 14.83
C PHE A 69 12.16 -4.08 15.23
N THR A 70 11.23 -3.28 14.70
CA THR A 70 9.79 -3.39 14.94
C THR A 70 9.12 -3.87 13.67
N PRO A 71 8.33 -4.97 13.71
CA PRO A 71 7.56 -5.40 12.55
C PRO A 71 6.64 -4.30 12.02
N SER A 72 6.51 -4.23 10.72
CA SER A 72 5.54 -3.34 10.09
C SER A 72 4.11 -3.77 10.45
N ASP A 73 3.19 -2.79 10.51
CA ASP A 73 1.77 -3.06 10.78
C ASP A 73 1.16 -4.04 9.77
N ASP A 74 1.66 -4.04 8.53
CA ASP A 74 1.23 -4.94 7.47
C ASP A 74 1.68 -6.37 7.76
N ALA A 75 2.94 -6.58 8.12
CA ALA A 75 3.47 -7.90 8.46
C ALA A 75 2.80 -8.47 9.72
N GLU A 76 2.56 -7.62 10.71
CA GLU A 76 1.88 -8.03 11.94
C GLU A 76 0.42 -8.44 11.69
N ARG A 77 -0.32 -7.69 10.86
CA ARG A 77 -1.70 -8.04 10.47
C ARG A 77 -1.77 -9.37 9.71
N VAL A 78 -0.85 -9.62 8.78
CA VAL A 78 -0.77 -10.88 8.05
C VAL A 78 -0.45 -12.04 9.00
N ALA A 79 0.55 -11.88 9.86
CA ALA A 79 0.94 -12.92 10.83
C ALA A 79 -0.22 -13.25 11.79
N ARG A 80 -0.94 -12.25 12.32
CA ARG A 80 -2.13 -12.45 13.17
C ARG A 80 -3.26 -13.16 12.44
N GLY A 81 -3.44 -12.90 11.15
CA GLY A 81 -4.51 -13.47 10.33
C GLY A 81 -4.25 -14.90 9.85
N LEU A 82 -3.10 -15.51 10.16
CA LEU A 82 -2.79 -16.88 9.73
C LEU A 82 -3.75 -17.90 10.36
N VAL A 83 -4.39 -18.69 9.51
CA VAL A 83 -5.30 -19.78 9.89
C VAL A 83 -4.66 -21.16 9.72
N SER A 84 -3.57 -21.26 8.95
CA SER A 84 -2.78 -22.48 8.71
C SER A 84 -1.38 -22.34 9.31
N ASP A 85 -0.76 -23.47 9.63
CA ASP A 85 0.60 -23.51 10.13
C ASP A 85 1.58 -23.13 9.01
N VAL A 86 2.52 -22.24 9.32
CA VAL A 86 3.60 -21.81 8.43
C VAL A 86 4.92 -21.93 9.15
N GLU A 87 5.89 -22.57 8.49
CA GLU A 87 7.28 -22.60 8.93
C GLU A 87 8.09 -21.64 8.04
N VAL A 88 8.83 -20.73 8.68
CA VAL A 88 9.74 -19.79 8.02
C VAL A 88 11.17 -20.12 8.45
N THR A 89 12.00 -20.54 7.49
CA THR A 89 13.43 -20.70 7.69
C THR A 89 14.16 -19.54 7.02
N TYR A 90 14.74 -18.64 7.82
CA TYR A 90 15.44 -17.46 7.33
C TYR A 90 16.94 -17.67 7.34
N PHE A 91 17.55 -17.60 6.15
CA PHE A 91 18.98 -17.72 5.95
C PHE A 91 19.61 -16.34 5.87
N TYR A 92 20.30 -15.92 6.94
CA TYR A 92 20.85 -14.56 7.05
C TYR A 92 22.36 -14.59 7.21
N GLN A 93 23.03 -13.51 6.81
CA GLN A 93 24.45 -13.32 7.09
C GLN A 93 24.64 -12.69 8.47
N SER A 94 25.35 -13.37 9.37
CA SER A 94 25.51 -12.89 10.76
C SER A 94 26.32 -11.60 10.87
N GLN A 95 27.13 -11.26 9.87
CA GLN A 95 27.91 -10.03 9.82
C GLN A 95 27.12 -8.84 9.22
N ASP A 96 26.05 -9.10 8.45
CA ASP A 96 25.21 -8.07 7.84
C ASP A 96 24.24 -7.45 8.87
N PRO A 97 24.31 -6.13 9.13
CA PRO A 97 23.37 -5.46 10.04
C PRO A 97 21.91 -5.58 9.61
N ALA A 98 21.62 -5.49 8.30
CA ALA A 98 20.27 -5.59 7.77
C ALA A 98 19.71 -7.01 7.95
N GLY A 99 20.52 -8.03 7.69
CA GLY A 99 20.14 -9.43 7.91
C GLY A 99 19.86 -9.74 9.38
N ARG A 100 20.64 -9.15 10.32
CA ARG A 100 20.39 -9.28 11.76
C ARG A 100 19.10 -8.58 12.20
N ALA A 101 18.82 -7.38 11.67
CA ALA A 101 17.59 -6.66 11.95
C ALA A 101 16.38 -7.47 11.46
N ALA A 102 16.39 -7.94 10.22
CA ALA A 102 15.35 -8.77 9.63
C ALA A 102 15.11 -10.06 10.44
N ARG A 103 16.18 -10.73 10.87
CA ARG A 103 16.08 -11.89 11.78
C ARG A 103 15.29 -11.54 13.03
N THR A 104 15.67 -10.44 13.72
CA THR A 104 15.02 -10.04 14.98
C THR A 104 13.54 -9.73 14.74
N THR A 105 13.22 -8.99 13.69
CA THR A 105 11.84 -8.67 13.29
C THR A 105 11.02 -9.93 13.02
N LEU A 106 11.60 -10.92 12.32
CA LEU A 106 10.94 -12.21 12.06
C LEU A 106 10.72 -13.03 13.33
N GLU A 107 11.67 -13.05 14.26
CA GLU A 107 11.52 -13.72 15.57
C GLU A 107 10.38 -13.07 16.38
N ILE A 108 10.21 -11.74 16.29
CA ILE A 108 9.08 -11.03 16.92
C ILE A 108 7.76 -11.42 16.23
N LEU A 109 7.71 -11.44 14.90
CA LEU A 109 6.53 -11.88 14.15
C LEU A 109 6.11 -13.32 14.51
N GLY A 110 7.06 -14.22 14.71
CA GLY A 110 6.79 -15.60 15.15
C GLY A 110 6.10 -15.71 16.51
N ARG A 111 6.16 -14.64 17.34
CA ARG A 111 5.47 -14.59 18.64
C ARG A 111 4.04 -14.06 18.54
N VAL A 112 3.71 -13.38 17.44
CA VAL A 112 2.38 -12.79 17.21
C VAL A 112 1.31 -13.87 17.04
N ASN A 113 1.66 -15.00 16.40
CA ASN A 113 0.74 -16.10 16.15
C ASN A 113 1.47 -17.45 16.33
N PRO A 114 0.97 -18.38 17.18
CA PRO A 114 1.59 -19.67 17.42
C PRO A 114 1.66 -20.58 16.16
N ARG A 115 0.89 -20.27 15.12
CA ARG A 115 0.93 -20.97 13.82
C ARG A 115 2.13 -20.55 12.96
N LEU A 116 2.81 -19.45 13.30
CA LEU A 116 3.99 -18.97 12.60
C LEU A 116 5.24 -19.41 13.36
N ARG A 117 5.93 -20.41 12.83
CA ARG A 117 7.20 -20.89 13.40
C ARG A 117 8.36 -20.30 12.62
N VAL A 118 9.20 -19.54 13.29
CA VAL A 118 10.37 -18.90 12.69
C VAL A 118 11.64 -19.57 13.18
N ARG A 119 12.53 -19.90 12.23
CA ARG A 119 13.88 -20.39 12.49
C ARG A 119 14.86 -19.55 11.68
N ALA A 120 15.87 -19.02 12.33
CA ALA A 120 16.94 -18.29 11.66
C ALA A 120 18.23 -19.13 11.63
N ILE A 121 18.89 -19.19 10.48
CA ILE A 121 20.08 -20.03 10.22
C ILE A 121 21.13 -19.17 9.52
N ASP A 122 22.36 -19.26 10.02
CA ASP A 122 23.53 -18.73 9.31
C ASP A 122 24.02 -19.80 8.35
N PRO A 123 23.95 -19.58 7.02
CA PRO A 123 24.36 -20.58 6.02
C PRO A 123 25.85 -20.85 6.03
N ASP A 124 26.69 -19.93 6.49
CA ASP A 124 28.14 -20.15 6.62
C ASP A 124 28.45 -21.14 7.73
N ARG A 125 27.65 -21.14 8.80
CA ARG A 125 27.78 -22.09 9.91
C ARG A 125 27.08 -23.42 9.65
N HIS A 126 26.08 -23.42 8.79
CA HIS A 126 25.24 -24.60 8.48
C HIS A 126 25.05 -24.82 6.97
N PRO A 127 26.15 -24.96 6.18
CA PRO A 127 26.06 -25.03 4.71
C PRO A 127 25.25 -26.24 4.21
N GLY A 128 25.29 -27.36 4.92
CA GLY A 128 24.49 -28.53 4.56
C GLY A 128 22.97 -28.31 4.71
N VAL A 129 22.53 -27.41 5.60
CA VAL A 129 21.13 -27.04 5.72
C VAL A 129 20.74 -26.13 4.55
N ALA A 130 21.51 -25.08 4.28
CA ALA A 130 21.27 -24.16 3.18
C ALA A 130 21.19 -24.92 1.83
N SER A 131 22.07 -25.86 1.59
CA SER A 131 22.07 -26.71 0.39
C SER A 131 20.80 -27.56 0.26
N ARG A 132 20.29 -28.16 1.35
CA ARG A 132 19.02 -28.93 1.33
C ARG A 132 17.81 -28.06 0.98
N TYR A 133 17.81 -26.78 1.38
CA TYR A 133 16.77 -25.82 1.02
C TYR A 133 16.99 -25.20 -0.37
N GLY A 134 18.10 -25.51 -1.06
CA GLY A 134 18.45 -24.92 -2.35
C GLY A 134 18.81 -23.43 -2.27
N VAL A 135 19.19 -22.96 -1.08
CA VAL A 135 19.53 -21.55 -0.85
C VAL A 135 20.97 -21.30 -1.27
N ARG A 136 21.17 -20.31 -2.15
CA ARG A 136 22.49 -19.93 -2.71
C ARG A 136 22.86 -18.46 -2.42
N ALA A 137 22.01 -17.75 -1.71
CA ALA A 137 22.21 -16.35 -1.36
C ALA A 137 21.92 -16.13 0.13
N TYR A 138 22.38 -15.01 0.66
CA TYR A 138 22.00 -14.54 1.99
C TYR A 138 20.65 -13.82 1.97
N ASN A 139 20.09 -13.63 3.15
CA ASN A 139 18.82 -12.93 3.36
C ASN A 139 17.66 -13.56 2.57
N VAL A 140 17.61 -14.89 2.61
CA VAL A 140 16.55 -15.68 1.97
C VAL A 140 15.64 -16.27 3.03
N ALA A 141 14.35 -15.95 2.94
CA ALA A 141 13.29 -16.62 3.70
C ALA A 141 12.71 -17.76 2.85
N VAL A 142 12.69 -18.95 3.40
CA VAL A 142 11.98 -20.10 2.84
C VAL A 142 10.74 -20.33 3.70
N LEU A 143 9.57 -20.16 3.10
CA LEU A 143 8.27 -20.31 3.74
C LEU A 143 7.62 -21.59 3.29
N GLU A 144 7.12 -22.39 4.21
CA GLU A 144 6.49 -23.69 3.95
C GLU A 144 5.14 -23.80 4.67
N SER A 145 4.11 -24.24 3.94
CA SER A 145 2.76 -24.47 4.48
C SER A 145 1.99 -25.42 3.57
N GLY A 146 1.36 -26.45 4.16
CA GLY A 146 0.50 -27.37 3.42
C GLY A 146 1.18 -28.04 2.21
N GLY A 147 2.46 -28.37 2.31
CA GLY A 147 3.26 -28.96 1.21
C GLY A 147 3.74 -27.98 0.14
N ARG A 148 3.41 -26.68 0.27
CA ARG A 148 3.88 -25.63 -0.62
C ARG A 148 5.10 -24.93 -0.04
N ARG A 149 5.97 -24.46 -0.94
CA ARG A 149 7.19 -23.72 -0.60
C ARG A 149 7.29 -22.46 -1.44
N VAL A 150 7.63 -21.36 -0.77
CA VAL A 150 7.91 -20.06 -1.38
C VAL A 150 9.26 -19.58 -0.87
N GLN A 151 10.11 -19.06 -1.76
CA GLN A 151 11.36 -18.39 -1.38
C GLN A 151 11.24 -16.88 -1.66
N VAL A 152 11.72 -16.09 -0.71
CA VAL A 152 11.76 -14.62 -0.78
C VAL A 152 13.16 -14.16 -0.39
N VAL A 153 13.82 -13.42 -1.26
CA VAL A 153 15.13 -12.81 -0.99
C VAL A 153 14.90 -11.40 -0.50
N THR A 154 15.04 -11.16 0.79
CA THR A 154 14.73 -9.85 1.37
C THR A 154 15.28 -9.67 2.79
N THR A 155 15.43 -8.40 3.17
CA THR A 155 15.59 -7.96 4.56
C THR A 155 14.37 -7.18 5.06
N ASP A 156 13.33 -7.01 4.22
CA ASP A 156 12.07 -6.31 4.54
C ASP A 156 11.00 -7.32 4.99
N ASP A 157 10.38 -7.07 6.11
CA ASP A 157 9.33 -7.91 6.67
C ASP A 157 8.01 -7.86 5.87
N ARG A 158 7.78 -6.82 5.07
CA ARG A 158 6.65 -6.73 4.15
C ARG A 158 6.74 -7.78 3.04
N ASP A 159 7.93 -8.01 2.50
CA ASP A 159 8.14 -9.07 1.52
C ASP A 159 7.91 -10.44 2.13
N ILE A 160 8.26 -10.62 3.41
CA ILE A 160 7.93 -11.84 4.14
C ILE A 160 6.42 -11.97 4.30
N ALA A 161 5.71 -10.89 4.62
CA ALA A 161 4.25 -10.90 4.70
C ALA A 161 3.59 -11.28 3.35
N LEU A 162 4.11 -10.77 2.24
CA LEU A 162 3.71 -11.20 0.89
C LEU A 162 4.00 -12.69 0.67
N GLY A 163 5.14 -13.18 1.13
CA GLY A 163 5.51 -14.60 1.12
C GLY A 163 4.52 -15.45 1.92
N LEU A 164 4.10 -14.99 3.11
CA LEU A 164 3.09 -15.65 3.94
C LEU A 164 1.75 -15.75 3.20
N LEU A 165 1.29 -14.68 2.59
CA LEU A 165 0.06 -14.69 1.78
C LEU A 165 0.16 -15.67 0.61
N ARG A 166 1.30 -15.71 -0.08
CA ARG A 166 1.54 -16.62 -1.21
C ARG A 166 1.55 -18.08 -0.78
N VAL A 167 2.25 -18.43 0.29
CA VAL A 167 2.39 -19.84 0.74
C VAL A 167 1.08 -20.40 1.31
N THR A 168 0.25 -19.54 1.90
CA THR A 168 -1.04 -19.93 2.50
C THR A 168 -2.22 -19.91 1.54
N ARG A 169 -2.06 -19.32 0.35
CA ARG A 169 -3.12 -19.24 -0.67
C ARG A 169 -3.51 -20.65 -1.17
N ALA A 170 -4.80 -20.97 -1.14
CA ALA A 170 -5.29 -22.31 -1.51
C ALA A 170 -5.05 -22.65 -2.99
N SER A 171 -5.25 -21.68 -3.90
CA SER A 171 -5.02 -21.81 -5.34
C SER A 171 -4.55 -20.48 -5.92
N VAL A 172 -3.77 -20.55 -7.00
CA VAL A 172 -3.39 -19.34 -7.75
C VAL A 172 -4.61 -18.91 -8.58
N LYS A 173 -5.13 -17.71 -8.29
CA LYS A 173 -6.19 -17.10 -9.11
C LYS A 173 -5.57 -16.30 -10.23
N THR A 174 -6.18 -16.36 -11.42
CA THR A 174 -5.74 -15.62 -12.60
C THR A 174 -6.59 -14.37 -12.79
N VAL A 175 -5.95 -13.22 -12.86
CA VAL A 175 -6.55 -11.96 -13.29
C VAL A 175 -6.26 -11.81 -14.78
N CYS A 176 -7.31 -11.80 -15.59
CA CYS A 176 -7.21 -11.65 -17.03
C CYS A 176 -7.32 -10.17 -17.42
N PHE A 177 -6.46 -9.71 -18.30
CA PHE A 177 -6.46 -8.35 -18.84
C PHE A 177 -6.90 -8.39 -20.29
N ALA A 178 -8.00 -7.72 -20.60
CA ALA A 178 -8.48 -7.58 -21.96
C ALA A 178 -7.45 -6.81 -22.79
N VAL A 179 -7.24 -7.27 -24.02
CA VAL A 179 -6.38 -6.65 -25.02
C VAL A 179 -7.02 -6.74 -26.40
N GLY A 180 -6.76 -5.76 -27.24
CA GLY A 180 -7.28 -5.69 -28.61
C GLY A 180 -7.80 -4.29 -28.98
N HIS A 181 -8.01 -3.42 -27.97
CA HIS A 181 -8.56 -2.08 -28.15
C HIS A 181 -7.57 -0.99 -27.71
N ALA A 182 -6.27 -1.28 -27.80
CA ALA A 182 -5.17 -0.40 -27.38
C ALA A 182 -5.26 -0.01 -25.89
N GLU A 183 -5.63 -0.96 -25.05
CA GLU A 183 -5.65 -0.88 -23.61
C GLU A 183 -4.22 -0.71 -23.05
N TYR A 184 -4.12 -0.25 -21.82
CA TYR A 184 -2.85 -0.16 -21.10
C TYR A 184 -2.22 -1.53 -20.88
N ASP A 185 -0.95 -1.68 -21.31
CA ASP A 185 -0.26 -2.97 -21.32
C ASP A 185 0.32 -3.32 -19.95
N ILE A 186 -0.05 -4.52 -19.44
CA ILE A 186 0.48 -5.05 -18.16
C ILE A 186 1.96 -5.44 -18.22
N GLU A 187 2.58 -5.52 -19.38
CA GLU A 187 4.00 -5.82 -19.56
C GLU A 187 4.85 -4.55 -19.72
N ASN A 188 4.21 -3.44 -20.06
CA ASN A 188 4.88 -2.16 -20.20
C ASN A 188 5.15 -1.54 -18.81
N LEU A 189 6.42 -1.17 -18.55
CA LEU A 189 6.89 -0.53 -17.33
C LEU A 189 7.20 0.96 -17.50
N GLU A 190 7.02 1.51 -18.69
CA GLU A 190 7.23 2.92 -18.95
C GLU A 190 6.27 3.80 -18.14
N TYR A 191 6.76 4.95 -17.72
CA TYR A 191 6.00 5.93 -16.95
C TYR A 191 6.44 7.35 -17.30
N HIS A 192 5.53 8.30 -17.19
CA HIS A 192 5.85 9.73 -17.29
C HIS A 192 6.07 10.33 -15.92
N THR A 193 7.00 11.29 -15.85
CA THR A 193 7.16 12.14 -14.69
C THR A 193 6.31 13.39 -14.86
N HIS A 194 5.34 13.61 -13.98
CA HIS A 194 4.40 14.75 -14.03
C HIS A 194 5.03 16.14 -13.85
N PHE A 195 6.35 16.23 -13.82
CA PHE A 195 7.09 17.50 -13.77
C PHE A 195 7.45 18.05 -15.15
N GLU A 196 7.23 17.30 -16.20
CA GLU A 196 7.41 17.74 -17.57
C GLU A 196 6.12 18.44 -17.99
N GLY A 197 6.05 19.71 -17.73
CA GLY A 197 5.01 20.71 -18.00
C GLY A 197 3.77 20.34 -18.83
N ARG A 198 2.74 21.16 -18.73
CA ARG A 198 1.42 21.11 -19.40
C ARG A 198 1.37 20.65 -20.87
N GLN A 199 2.50 20.59 -21.56
CA GLN A 199 2.57 20.22 -23.00
C GLN A 199 2.59 18.70 -23.24
N THR A 200 2.92 17.88 -22.24
CA THR A 200 3.01 16.41 -22.37
C THR A 200 1.73 15.69 -21.96
N HIS A 201 0.79 16.36 -21.32
CA HIS A 201 -0.49 15.78 -20.87
C HIS A 201 -1.70 16.19 -21.71
N SER A 202 -1.50 16.89 -22.84
CA SER A 202 -2.61 17.12 -23.76
C SER A 202 -2.95 15.80 -24.47
N HIS A 203 -3.75 14.96 -23.84
CA HIS A 203 -4.46 13.85 -24.48
C HIS A 203 -5.31 14.32 -25.68
N HIS A 204 -5.37 15.62 -25.94
CA HIS A 204 -6.16 16.26 -26.98
C HIS A 204 -5.39 16.63 -28.26
N GLY A 205 -4.10 16.25 -28.41
CA GLY A 205 -3.23 16.71 -29.51
C GLY A 205 -3.04 15.72 -30.66
N HIS A 206 -3.57 14.52 -30.56
CA HIS A 206 -3.40 13.53 -31.63
C HIS A 206 -4.63 13.49 -32.53
N GLY A 207 -4.40 13.79 -33.83
CA GLY A 207 -5.44 13.70 -34.83
C GLY A 207 -6.06 12.28 -34.90
N PRO A 208 -7.25 12.14 -35.49
CA PRO A 208 -7.95 10.85 -35.54
C PRO A 208 -7.07 9.81 -36.24
N GLY A 209 -6.64 8.80 -35.47
CA GLY A 209 -5.91 7.64 -36.00
C GLY A 209 -4.55 7.32 -35.39
N VAL A 210 -4.00 8.16 -34.48
CA VAL A 210 -2.73 7.84 -33.78
C VAL A 210 -3.03 7.46 -32.34
N VAL A 211 -2.99 6.19 -32.05
CA VAL A 211 -3.06 5.67 -30.70
C VAL A 211 -1.64 5.50 -30.17
N VAL A 212 -1.21 6.41 -29.30
CA VAL A 212 0.10 6.32 -28.65
C VAL A 212 -0.07 5.46 -27.39
N THR A 213 0.26 4.18 -27.50
CA THR A 213 0.17 3.20 -26.38
C THR A 213 1.45 3.12 -25.55
N GLU A 214 2.54 3.73 -26.02
CA GLU A 214 3.89 3.47 -25.49
C GLU A 214 4.14 4.05 -24.10
N ALA A 215 3.37 5.06 -23.70
CA ALA A 215 3.65 5.83 -22.50
C ALA A 215 2.91 5.37 -21.23
N HIS A 216 1.94 4.49 -21.33
CA HIS A 216 1.02 4.16 -20.26
C HIS A 216 0.90 2.65 -20.05
N GLY A 217 1.77 2.11 -19.21
CA GLY A 217 1.74 0.70 -18.85
C GLY A 217 1.15 0.44 -17.47
N LEU A 218 0.78 -0.82 -17.23
CA LEU A 218 0.35 -1.37 -15.94
C LEU A 218 1.37 -2.37 -15.37
N GLY A 219 2.62 -2.35 -15.82
CA GLY A 219 3.65 -3.30 -15.40
C GLY A 219 3.93 -3.28 -13.90
N ARG A 220 3.74 -2.13 -13.22
CA ARG A 220 3.83 -2.04 -11.76
C ARG A 220 2.68 -2.78 -11.07
N LEU A 221 1.46 -2.66 -11.58
CA LEU A 221 0.31 -3.44 -11.11
C LEU A 221 0.56 -4.94 -11.29
N ARG A 222 1.08 -5.37 -12.46
CA ARG A 222 1.46 -6.76 -12.67
C ARG A 222 2.44 -7.28 -11.63
N ARG A 223 3.53 -6.54 -11.37
CA ARG A 223 4.50 -6.91 -10.33
C ARG A 223 3.87 -7.03 -8.93
N ALA A 224 2.94 -6.13 -8.62
CA ALA A 224 2.19 -6.21 -7.36
C ALA A 224 1.33 -7.47 -7.29
N LEU A 225 0.64 -7.86 -8.37
CA LEU A 225 -0.13 -9.09 -8.45
C LEU A 225 0.76 -10.33 -8.29
N ASP A 226 1.90 -10.37 -8.99
CA ASP A 226 2.89 -11.45 -8.88
C ASP A 226 3.41 -11.56 -7.43
N SER A 227 3.67 -10.43 -6.77
CA SER A 227 4.09 -10.39 -5.35
C SER A 227 3.02 -10.95 -4.41
N LEU A 228 1.74 -10.75 -4.73
CA LEU A 228 0.61 -11.31 -4.01
C LEU A 228 0.32 -12.79 -4.37
N GLY A 229 1.04 -13.38 -5.32
CA GLY A 229 0.82 -14.74 -5.79
C GLY A 229 -0.44 -14.89 -6.64
N LEU A 230 -0.84 -13.82 -7.33
CA LEU A 230 -1.89 -13.80 -8.34
C LEU A 230 -1.24 -13.90 -9.72
N ALA A 231 -1.80 -14.71 -10.62
CA ALA A 231 -1.35 -14.75 -12.00
C ALA A 231 -2.01 -13.61 -12.79
N ALA A 232 -1.26 -12.97 -13.68
CA ALA A 232 -1.78 -11.98 -14.61
C ALA A 232 -1.60 -12.48 -16.06
N ARG A 233 -2.66 -12.39 -16.88
CA ARG A 233 -2.66 -12.90 -18.26
C ARG A 233 -3.45 -11.99 -19.18
N LYS A 234 -2.93 -11.74 -20.38
CA LYS A 234 -3.65 -11.06 -21.47
C LYS A 234 -4.67 -11.99 -22.13
N VAL A 235 -5.82 -11.46 -22.49
CA VAL A 235 -6.91 -12.16 -23.17
C VAL A 235 -7.51 -11.27 -24.24
N THR A 236 -7.67 -11.81 -25.46
CA THR A 236 -8.38 -11.13 -26.56
C THR A 236 -9.78 -11.71 -26.66
N LEU A 237 -10.82 -10.97 -26.28
CA LEU A 237 -12.20 -11.45 -26.25
C LEU A 237 -12.69 -11.87 -27.62
N ALA A 238 -12.31 -11.16 -28.69
CA ALA A 238 -12.68 -11.47 -30.08
C ALA A 238 -12.25 -12.87 -30.52
N THR A 239 -11.11 -13.37 -30.07
CA THR A 239 -10.55 -14.66 -30.51
C THR A 239 -10.78 -15.81 -29.54
N SER A 240 -11.02 -15.51 -28.24
CA SER A 240 -11.25 -16.55 -27.23
C SER A 240 -12.68 -17.08 -27.18
N GLY A 241 -13.60 -16.49 -27.94
CA GLY A 241 -15.02 -16.86 -27.90
C GLY A 241 -15.72 -16.51 -26.58
N GLY A 242 -15.11 -15.65 -25.77
CA GLY A 242 -15.62 -15.23 -24.48
C GLY A 242 -14.52 -15.08 -23.44
N VAL A 243 -14.89 -14.79 -22.19
CA VAL A 243 -13.93 -14.75 -21.08
C VAL A 243 -13.57 -16.19 -20.66
N PRO A 244 -12.28 -16.58 -20.70
CA PRO A 244 -11.87 -17.93 -20.30
C PRO A 244 -12.30 -18.28 -18.86
N SER A 245 -12.69 -19.53 -18.65
CA SER A 245 -13.26 -20.00 -17.37
C SER A 245 -12.27 -19.99 -16.20
N ASP A 246 -10.96 -19.95 -16.47
CA ASP A 246 -9.90 -19.83 -15.47
C ASP A 246 -9.62 -18.37 -15.06
N CYS A 247 -10.26 -17.39 -15.72
CA CYS A 247 -10.21 -15.99 -15.32
C CYS A 247 -11.08 -15.76 -14.08
N ALA A 248 -10.43 -15.59 -12.93
CA ALA A 248 -11.12 -15.27 -11.70
C ALA A 248 -11.66 -13.83 -11.65
N ALA A 249 -11.03 -12.92 -12.40
CA ALA A 249 -11.52 -11.58 -12.70
C ALA A 249 -11.02 -11.13 -14.09
N LEU A 250 -11.83 -10.31 -14.76
CA LEU A 250 -11.45 -9.63 -16.01
C LEU A 250 -11.17 -8.16 -15.69
N VAL A 251 -10.09 -7.64 -16.24
CA VAL A 251 -9.74 -6.21 -16.18
C VAL A 251 -9.69 -5.67 -17.59
N GLU A 252 -10.39 -4.58 -17.83
CA GLU A 252 -10.29 -3.80 -19.05
C GLU A 252 -9.77 -2.41 -18.66
N ALA A 253 -8.63 -2.03 -19.23
CA ALA A 253 -7.86 -0.90 -18.76
C ALA A 253 -7.70 0.17 -19.84
N GLY A 254 -8.66 1.08 -19.93
CA GLY A 254 -8.64 2.24 -20.82
C GLY A 254 -8.66 1.85 -22.31
N PRO A 255 -9.70 1.16 -22.80
CA PRO A 255 -9.83 0.87 -24.24
C PRO A 255 -9.89 2.19 -25.01
N ARG A 256 -9.17 2.28 -26.13
CA ARG A 256 -9.09 3.48 -26.99
C ARG A 256 -9.79 3.31 -28.32
N THR A 257 -10.20 2.08 -28.65
CA THR A 257 -11.02 1.78 -29.83
C THR A 257 -12.32 1.11 -29.41
N ARG A 258 -13.30 1.12 -30.31
CA ARG A 258 -14.63 0.57 -30.04
C ARG A 258 -14.61 -0.94 -29.98
N HIS A 259 -15.39 -1.49 -29.06
CA HIS A 259 -15.65 -2.94 -28.99
C HIS A 259 -16.54 -3.41 -30.12
N ALA A 260 -16.27 -4.61 -30.59
CA ALA A 260 -17.26 -5.31 -31.42
C ALA A 260 -18.46 -5.73 -30.53
N PRO A 261 -19.69 -5.73 -31.08
CA PRO A 261 -20.87 -6.14 -30.31
C PRO A 261 -20.75 -7.50 -29.65
N GLN A 262 -20.07 -8.45 -30.30
CA GLN A 262 -19.82 -9.81 -29.79
C GLN A 262 -18.92 -9.81 -28.54
N GLU A 263 -17.98 -8.88 -28.41
CA GLU A 263 -17.10 -8.77 -27.24
C GLU A 263 -17.86 -8.25 -26.02
N VAL A 264 -18.75 -7.27 -26.24
CA VAL A 264 -19.64 -6.79 -25.18
C VAL A 264 -20.66 -7.86 -24.78
N GLU A 265 -21.16 -8.64 -25.74
CA GLU A 265 -22.03 -9.79 -25.45
C GLU A 265 -21.30 -10.84 -24.61
N ALA A 266 -20.01 -11.15 -24.96
CA ALA A 266 -19.17 -12.06 -24.18
C ALA A 266 -18.94 -11.57 -22.74
N LEU A 267 -18.68 -10.27 -22.55
CA LEU A 267 -18.59 -9.64 -21.22
C LEU A 267 -19.93 -9.75 -20.47
N GLY A 268 -21.05 -9.49 -21.17
CA GLY A 268 -22.39 -9.62 -20.59
C GLY A 268 -22.69 -11.05 -20.14
N ALA A 269 -22.38 -12.04 -20.96
CA ALA A 269 -22.54 -13.46 -20.64
C ALA A 269 -21.67 -13.88 -19.43
N TYR A 270 -20.42 -13.37 -19.36
CA TYR A 270 -19.52 -13.60 -18.23
C TYR A 270 -20.10 -13.04 -16.93
N LEU A 271 -20.60 -11.79 -16.93
CA LEU A 271 -21.23 -11.18 -15.75
C LEU A 271 -22.52 -11.92 -15.39
N HIS A 272 -23.37 -12.31 -16.36
CA HIS A 272 -24.59 -13.08 -16.13
C HIS A 272 -24.29 -14.43 -15.44
N ALA A 273 -23.19 -15.06 -15.78
CA ALA A 273 -22.73 -16.31 -15.15
C ALA A 273 -22.14 -16.09 -13.73
N GLY A 274 -22.06 -14.85 -13.22
CA GLY A 274 -21.49 -14.52 -11.92
C GLY A 274 -20.02 -14.14 -11.94
N GLY A 275 -19.52 -13.76 -13.11
CA GLY A 275 -18.14 -13.28 -13.29
C GLY A 275 -17.85 -11.99 -12.54
N ALA A 276 -16.57 -11.66 -12.44
CA ALA A 276 -16.08 -10.45 -11.78
C ALA A 276 -15.27 -9.59 -12.76
N ALA A 277 -15.57 -8.29 -12.88
CA ALA A 277 -14.88 -7.40 -13.81
C ALA A 277 -14.52 -6.04 -13.20
N LEU A 278 -13.38 -5.51 -13.66
CA LEU A 278 -12.95 -4.13 -13.43
C LEU A 278 -12.88 -3.44 -14.79
N LEU A 279 -13.66 -2.37 -14.95
CA LEU A 279 -13.64 -1.53 -16.15
C LEU A 279 -13.08 -0.16 -15.77
N LEU A 280 -11.92 0.18 -16.32
CA LEU A 280 -11.28 1.47 -16.19
C LEU A 280 -11.57 2.27 -17.46
N LEU A 281 -12.56 3.15 -17.39
CA LEU A 281 -13.08 3.88 -18.55
C LEU A 281 -12.56 5.31 -18.54
N ASP A 282 -11.41 5.50 -19.15
CA ASP A 282 -10.79 6.81 -19.30
C ASP A 282 -11.66 7.79 -20.12
N ILE A 283 -11.37 9.09 -20.06
CA ILE A 283 -12.04 10.13 -20.85
C ILE A 283 -11.94 9.83 -22.36
N ASP A 284 -10.83 9.22 -22.80
CA ASP A 284 -10.60 8.83 -24.20
C ASP A 284 -11.24 7.49 -24.57
N SER A 285 -11.77 6.73 -23.61
CA SER A 285 -12.43 5.45 -23.88
C SER A 285 -13.77 5.68 -24.57
N PRO A 286 -14.00 5.08 -25.76
CA PRO A 286 -15.27 5.21 -26.45
C PRO A 286 -16.38 4.49 -25.69
N LEU A 287 -17.55 5.13 -25.57
CA LEU A 287 -18.74 4.53 -24.99
C LEU A 287 -19.63 4.01 -26.12
N ASP A 288 -19.48 2.75 -26.47
CA ASP A 288 -20.35 2.10 -27.45
C ASP A 288 -21.75 1.92 -26.91
N PRO A 289 -22.82 2.03 -27.75
CA PRO A 289 -24.19 1.84 -27.30
C PRO A 289 -24.44 0.47 -26.64
N SER A 290 -23.76 -0.60 -27.11
CA SER A 290 -23.82 -1.93 -26.51
C SER A 290 -23.21 -1.97 -25.11
N LEU A 291 -22.03 -1.36 -24.92
CA LEU A 291 -21.37 -1.24 -23.61
C LEU A 291 -22.23 -0.39 -22.66
N VAL A 292 -22.73 0.75 -23.11
CA VAL A 292 -23.63 1.62 -22.31
C VAL A 292 -24.87 0.84 -21.87
N SER A 293 -25.46 0.04 -22.76
CA SER A 293 -26.61 -0.80 -22.42
C SER A 293 -26.27 -1.88 -21.39
N LEU A 294 -25.11 -2.53 -21.52
CA LEU A 294 -24.64 -3.53 -20.55
C LEU A 294 -24.39 -2.89 -19.17
N LEU A 295 -23.70 -1.77 -19.14
CA LEU A 295 -23.46 -1.02 -17.89
C LEU A 295 -24.76 -0.60 -17.23
N ALA A 296 -25.74 -0.11 -17.99
CA ALA A 296 -27.03 0.27 -17.45
C ALA A 296 -27.77 -0.94 -16.81
N ARG A 297 -27.75 -2.12 -17.42
CA ARG A 297 -28.28 -3.36 -16.84
C ARG A 297 -27.54 -3.78 -15.56
N ALA A 298 -26.24 -3.49 -15.48
CA ALA A 298 -25.42 -3.71 -14.30
C ALA A 298 -25.55 -2.58 -13.25
N GLY A 299 -26.47 -1.61 -13.46
CA GLY A 299 -26.73 -0.54 -12.52
C GLY A 299 -25.72 0.61 -12.56
N VAL A 300 -24.98 0.79 -13.65
CA VAL A 300 -23.92 1.80 -13.79
C VAL A 300 -24.15 2.66 -15.03
N ARG A 301 -23.88 3.96 -14.92
CA ARG A 301 -23.87 4.91 -16.03
C ARG A 301 -22.52 5.62 -16.12
N ALA A 302 -21.83 5.51 -17.23
CA ALA A 302 -20.65 6.29 -17.54
C ALA A 302 -21.05 7.58 -18.28
N GLY A 303 -20.47 8.71 -17.85
CA GLY A 303 -20.73 10.01 -18.47
C GLY A 303 -19.73 10.36 -19.57
N GLU A 304 -20.18 11.17 -20.54
CA GLU A 304 -19.32 11.72 -21.63
C GLU A 304 -18.82 13.12 -21.29
N ALA A 305 -18.16 13.24 -20.14
CA ALA A 305 -17.64 14.51 -19.64
C ALA A 305 -16.39 14.26 -18.79
N VAL A 306 -15.53 15.25 -18.64
CA VAL A 306 -14.46 15.27 -17.63
C VAL A 306 -14.95 16.02 -16.40
N VAL A 307 -14.58 15.54 -15.21
CA VAL A 307 -14.85 16.23 -13.95
C VAL A 307 -13.72 17.23 -13.69
N VAL A 308 -14.11 18.45 -13.37
CA VAL A 308 -13.21 19.56 -12.99
C VAL A 308 -13.51 19.91 -11.54
N ASP A 309 -12.49 19.89 -10.67
CA ASP A 309 -12.66 20.15 -9.25
C ASP A 309 -11.75 21.28 -8.76
N PRO A 310 -12.28 22.53 -8.67
CA PRO A 310 -11.51 23.68 -8.22
C PRO A 310 -11.07 23.61 -6.75
N LEU A 311 -11.66 22.72 -5.94
CA LEU A 311 -11.38 22.60 -4.51
C LEU A 311 -10.41 21.47 -4.20
N ASP A 312 -10.74 20.26 -4.69
CA ASP A 312 -10.01 19.04 -4.36
C ASP A 312 -9.27 18.54 -5.62
N HIS A 313 -8.11 19.14 -5.92
CA HIS A 313 -7.27 18.79 -7.05
C HIS A 313 -5.79 18.71 -6.68
N TYR A 314 -5.00 18.12 -7.55
CA TYR A 314 -3.56 17.97 -7.35
C TYR A 314 -2.82 19.12 -8.05
N PHE A 315 -1.97 19.81 -7.28
CA PHE A 315 -1.12 20.91 -7.72
C PHE A 315 -1.93 22.07 -8.31
N THR A 316 -1.82 22.39 -9.60
CA THR A 316 -2.51 23.50 -10.27
C THR A 316 -3.48 23.04 -11.34
N ASP A 317 -3.77 21.76 -11.41
CA ASP A 317 -4.61 21.17 -12.45
C ASP A 317 -5.93 20.69 -11.84
N GLU A 318 -7.00 21.46 -12.11
CA GLU A 318 -8.35 21.18 -11.61
C GLU A 318 -8.98 19.92 -12.24
N GLU A 319 -8.42 19.38 -13.35
CA GLU A 319 -8.82 18.12 -13.96
C GLU A 319 -8.13 16.92 -13.32
N MET A 320 -7.07 17.13 -12.52
CA MET A 320 -6.43 16.11 -11.72
C MET A 320 -7.11 16.00 -10.36
N VAL A 321 -8.25 15.35 -10.33
CA VAL A 321 -9.11 15.28 -9.15
C VAL A 321 -8.45 14.49 -8.02
N ALA A 322 -8.45 15.05 -6.82
CA ALA A 322 -7.95 14.43 -5.60
C ALA A 322 -9.13 14.00 -4.72
N VAL A 323 -9.11 12.78 -4.21
CA VAL A 323 -10.18 12.25 -3.37
C VAL A 323 -9.64 11.84 -2.01
N SER A 324 -10.21 12.41 -0.95
CA SER A 324 -9.91 12.07 0.45
C SER A 324 -11.11 11.52 1.22
N ARG A 325 -12.31 11.55 0.62
CA ARG A 325 -13.55 11.09 1.22
C ARG A 325 -14.12 9.92 0.44
N TYR A 326 -14.30 8.80 1.12
CA TYR A 326 -14.74 7.55 0.54
C TYR A 326 -16.02 7.05 1.20
N ALA A 327 -16.89 6.38 0.44
CA ALA A 327 -18.02 5.66 0.99
C ALA A 327 -17.56 4.46 1.84
N SER A 328 -18.38 4.03 2.79
CA SER A 328 -18.09 2.84 3.59
C SER A 328 -18.27 1.57 2.74
N HIS A 329 -17.17 1.03 2.26
CA HIS A 329 -17.12 -0.21 1.46
C HIS A 329 -15.85 -1.00 1.77
N PRO A 330 -15.80 -2.34 1.61
CA PRO A 330 -14.56 -3.11 1.76
C PRO A 330 -13.39 -2.58 0.92
N ILE A 331 -13.66 -2.12 -0.30
CA ILE A 331 -12.66 -1.55 -1.23
C ILE A 331 -12.00 -0.28 -0.67
N THR A 332 -12.75 0.55 0.02
CA THR A 332 -12.32 1.90 0.41
C THR A 332 -11.80 2.00 1.84
N ARG A 333 -11.70 0.86 2.52
CA ARG A 333 -11.29 0.82 3.92
C ARG A 333 -9.83 1.22 4.10
N GLY A 334 -9.60 2.25 4.91
CA GLY A 334 -8.24 2.69 5.27
C GLY A 334 -7.51 3.50 4.21
N LEU A 335 -8.20 3.91 3.14
CA LEU A 335 -7.64 4.82 2.15
C LEU A 335 -7.55 6.24 2.70
N ALA A 336 -6.47 6.94 2.36
CA ALA A 336 -6.25 8.32 2.78
C ALA A 336 -6.51 9.33 1.65
N LEU A 337 -5.80 9.21 0.54
CA LEU A 337 -5.87 10.13 -0.60
C LEU A 337 -5.56 9.38 -1.89
N SER A 338 -6.34 9.62 -2.94
CA SER A 338 -6.09 9.10 -4.29
C SER A 338 -6.24 10.18 -5.35
N PHE A 339 -5.60 9.99 -6.51
CA PHE A 339 -5.59 10.96 -7.62
C PHE A 339 -6.11 10.35 -8.90
N TYR A 340 -6.84 11.16 -9.66
CA TYR A 340 -7.48 10.77 -10.91
C TYR A 340 -7.25 11.83 -11.98
N PRO A 341 -6.26 11.64 -12.85
CA PRO A 341 -6.02 12.56 -13.97
C PRO A 341 -7.05 12.38 -15.07
N GLY A 342 -7.90 13.39 -15.27
CA GLY A 342 -8.86 13.36 -16.37
C GLY A 342 -10.02 12.39 -16.18
N VAL A 343 -10.63 12.36 -15.01
CA VAL A 343 -11.67 11.39 -14.66
C VAL A 343 -13.05 11.74 -15.22
N ARG A 344 -13.77 10.75 -15.77
CA ARG A 344 -15.18 10.87 -16.15
C ARG A 344 -16.11 10.51 -14.97
N PRO A 345 -17.35 11.06 -14.92
CA PRO A 345 -18.32 10.66 -13.91
C PRO A 345 -18.85 9.24 -14.19
N ILE A 346 -18.87 8.44 -13.12
CA ILE A 346 -19.49 7.09 -13.11
C ILE A 346 -20.57 7.11 -12.04
N GLU A 347 -21.82 6.93 -12.44
CA GLU A 347 -22.95 7.11 -11.56
C GLU A 347 -23.74 5.82 -11.36
N PRO A 348 -24.23 5.56 -10.13
CA PRO A 348 -25.12 4.43 -9.88
C PRO A 348 -26.51 4.68 -10.50
N ILE A 349 -27.10 3.62 -11.02
CA ILE A 349 -28.49 3.58 -11.47
C ILE A 349 -29.22 2.53 -10.64
N ALA A 350 -30.42 2.84 -10.16
CA ALA A 350 -31.26 1.86 -9.48
C ALA A 350 -31.69 0.77 -10.46
N MET A 351 -31.29 -0.49 -10.19
CA MET A 351 -31.63 -1.64 -10.99
C MET A 351 -32.10 -2.79 -10.10
N SER A 352 -33.17 -3.49 -10.50
CA SER A 352 -33.67 -4.64 -9.74
C SER A 352 -32.66 -5.78 -9.71
N GLY A 353 -32.42 -6.34 -8.52
CA GLY A 353 -31.49 -7.44 -8.34
C GLY A 353 -30.01 -7.04 -8.31
N VAL A 354 -29.70 -5.76 -8.44
CA VAL A 354 -28.33 -5.22 -8.41
C VAL A 354 -28.20 -4.18 -7.31
N ARG A 355 -27.20 -4.33 -6.46
CA ARG A 355 -26.80 -3.33 -5.47
C ARG A 355 -25.63 -2.53 -6.03
N THR A 356 -25.75 -1.22 -6.01
CA THR A 356 -24.70 -0.30 -6.45
C THR A 356 -24.27 0.61 -5.32
N VAL A 357 -22.96 0.84 -5.20
CA VAL A 357 -22.36 1.72 -4.20
C VAL A 357 -21.39 2.67 -4.91
N PRO A 358 -21.62 4.00 -4.88
CA PRO A 358 -20.63 4.96 -5.30
C PRO A 358 -19.45 4.90 -4.31
N LEU A 359 -18.27 4.56 -4.78
CA LEU A 359 -17.11 4.35 -3.91
C LEU A 359 -16.51 5.67 -3.41
N PHE A 360 -16.45 6.66 -4.29
CA PHE A 360 -15.92 7.99 -4.00
C PHE A 360 -16.44 9.00 -5.03
N ALA A 361 -16.36 10.28 -4.66
CA ALA A 361 -16.85 11.37 -5.46
C ALA A 361 -15.95 12.60 -5.38
N SER A 362 -16.04 13.49 -6.34
CA SER A 362 -15.46 14.82 -6.36
C SER A 362 -16.07 15.73 -5.28
N SER A 363 -15.52 16.93 -5.09
CA SER A 363 -16.05 17.92 -4.15
C SER A 363 -17.42 18.47 -4.57
N GLY A 364 -18.11 19.14 -3.63
CA GLY A 364 -19.37 19.83 -3.93
C GLY A 364 -19.21 21.05 -4.84
N GLN A 365 -17.99 21.55 -5.05
CA GLN A 365 -17.69 22.68 -5.95
C GLN A 365 -17.27 22.22 -7.35
N SER A 366 -17.14 20.91 -7.56
CA SER A 366 -16.82 20.36 -8.86
C SER A 366 -17.94 20.56 -9.87
N TYR A 367 -17.57 20.45 -11.13
CA TYR A 367 -18.51 20.48 -12.24
C TYR A 367 -18.01 19.59 -13.37
N THR A 368 -18.89 19.26 -14.33
CA THR A 368 -18.50 18.50 -15.52
C THR A 368 -18.27 19.41 -16.70
N ARG A 369 -17.22 19.17 -17.47
CA ARG A 369 -16.99 19.75 -18.78
C ARG A 369 -17.19 18.66 -19.84
N PRO A 370 -18.14 18.84 -20.78
CA PRO A 370 -18.42 17.85 -21.82
C PRO A 370 -17.20 17.51 -22.66
N LEU A 371 -17.05 16.26 -23.06
CA LEU A 371 -16.05 15.80 -24.02
C LEU A 371 -16.54 16.05 -25.46
N GLY A 372 -15.64 16.49 -26.35
CA GLY A 372 -15.91 16.71 -27.75
C GLY A 372 -16.44 18.10 -28.12
N PRO A 373 -16.62 18.38 -29.45
CA PRO A 373 -16.87 19.72 -29.96
C PRO A 373 -18.33 20.19 -29.80
N ARG A 374 -19.26 19.33 -29.39
CA ARG A 374 -20.65 19.71 -29.18
C ARG A 374 -20.80 20.35 -27.80
N PRO A 375 -21.50 21.51 -27.71
CA PRO A 375 -21.80 22.09 -26.41
C PRO A 375 -22.71 21.15 -25.62
N GLY A 376 -22.13 20.39 -24.69
CA GLY A 376 -22.88 19.62 -23.73
C GLY A 376 -23.22 20.47 -22.50
N ARG A 377 -24.14 20.00 -21.69
CA ARG A 377 -24.54 20.70 -20.47
C ARG A 377 -23.56 20.39 -19.35
N SER A 378 -22.92 21.41 -18.78
CA SER A 378 -22.18 21.27 -17.54
C SER A 378 -23.13 20.92 -16.39
N THR A 379 -22.79 19.99 -15.55
CA THR A 379 -23.55 19.63 -14.34
C THR A 379 -22.70 19.87 -13.10
N ALA A 380 -23.32 20.48 -12.08
CA ALA A 380 -22.66 20.71 -10.79
C ALA A 380 -22.40 19.40 -10.04
N GLY A 381 -21.34 19.42 -9.22
CA GLY A 381 -20.98 18.32 -8.33
C GLY A 381 -21.81 18.26 -7.02
N PRO A 382 -21.47 17.31 -6.14
CA PRO A 382 -20.43 16.29 -6.32
C PRO A 382 -20.80 15.25 -7.39
N ARG A 383 -19.81 14.69 -8.07
CA ARG A 383 -19.98 13.63 -9.07
C ARG A 383 -19.31 12.34 -8.59
N SER A 384 -20.02 11.22 -8.68
CA SER A 384 -19.39 9.92 -8.43
C SER A 384 -18.37 9.61 -9.52
N LEU A 385 -17.20 9.09 -9.12
CA LEU A 385 -16.08 8.79 -10.01
C LEU A 385 -15.86 7.29 -10.17
N ALA A 386 -16.43 6.49 -9.27
CA ALA A 386 -16.38 5.04 -9.31
C ALA A 386 -17.60 4.42 -8.65
N VAL A 387 -18.07 3.30 -9.20
CA VAL A 387 -19.19 2.52 -8.68
C VAL A 387 -18.79 1.05 -8.57
N ALA A 388 -19.07 0.45 -7.41
CA ALA A 388 -19.11 -0.99 -7.25
C ALA A 388 -20.54 -1.48 -7.39
N ALA A 389 -20.75 -2.52 -8.20
CA ALA A 389 -22.04 -3.17 -8.42
C ALA A 389 -21.91 -4.67 -8.12
N ASP A 390 -22.87 -5.21 -7.36
CA ASP A 390 -22.98 -6.63 -7.10
C ASP A 390 -24.45 -7.08 -7.09
N GLY A 391 -24.71 -8.29 -7.53
CA GLY A 391 -26.05 -8.82 -7.65
C GLY A 391 -26.17 -9.81 -8.78
N THR A 392 -27.38 -10.05 -9.30
CA THR A 392 -27.60 -10.93 -10.43
C THR A 392 -27.95 -10.12 -11.67
N LEU A 393 -27.16 -10.29 -12.75
CA LEU A 393 -27.40 -9.63 -14.02
C LEU A 393 -28.53 -10.38 -14.76
N ASP A 394 -29.62 -9.69 -15.08
CA ASP A 394 -30.76 -10.22 -15.82
C ASP A 394 -31.28 -11.58 -15.26
N GLY A 395 -31.31 -11.72 -13.93
CA GLY A 395 -31.76 -12.96 -13.29
C GLY A 395 -30.77 -14.14 -13.41
N GLY A 396 -29.51 -13.87 -13.67
CA GLY A 396 -28.47 -14.89 -13.80
C GLY A 396 -28.33 -15.80 -12.57
N PRO A 397 -27.71 -17.00 -12.74
CA PRO A 397 -27.67 -18.04 -11.71
C PRO A 397 -26.77 -17.69 -10.52
N HIS A 398 -25.79 -16.81 -10.71
CA HIS A 398 -24.81 -16.46 -9.71
C HIS A 398 -24.60 -14.95 -9.61
N PRO A 399 -24.30 -14.42 -8.42
CA PRO A 399 -24.05 -13.00 -8.26
C PRO A 399 -22.72 -12.58 -8.88
N PHE A 400 -22.78 -11.59 -9.77
CA PHE A 400 -21.59 -10.95 -10.36
C PHE A 400 -21.00 -9.91 -9.41
N ARG A 401 -19.77 -9.47 -9.70
CA ARG A 401 -19.12 -8.28 -9.12
C ARG A 401 -18.52 -7.43 -10.24
N LEU A 402 -18.88 -6.16 -10.25
CA LEU A 402 -18.38 -5.19 -11.22
C LEU A 402 -17.89 -3.94 -10.49
N VAL A 403 -16.70 -3.46 -10.85
CA VAL A 403 -16.26 -2.12 -10.47
C VAL A 403 -15.99 -1.35 -11.76
N VAL A 404 -16.54 -0.16 -11.84
CA VAL A 404 -16.28 0.78 -12.93
C VAL A 404 -15.65 2.03 -12.32
N VAL A 405 -14.51 2.44 -12.87
CA VAL A 405 -13.81 3.68 -12.49
C VAL A 405 -13.68 4.55 -13.71
N GLY A 406 -13.90 5.85 -13.58
CA GLY A 406 -13.91 6.81 -14.69
C GLY A 406 -12.52 7.27 -15.15
N ASP A 407 -11.48 6.57 -14.74
CA ASP A 407 -10.08 6.87 -15.03
C ASP A 407 -9.27 5.57 -15.05
N VAL A 408 -8.24 5.49 -15.87
CA VAL A 408 -7.29 4.38 -15.89
C VAL A 408 -5.93 4.78 -15.32
N ASP A 409 -5.60 6.06 -15.40
CA ASP A 409 -4.29 6.59 -15.06
C ASP A 409 -3.93 6.38 -13.58
N PHE A 410 -4.91 6.40 -12.67
CA PHE A 410 -4.65 6.13 -11.24
C PHE A 410 -3.98 4.77 -11.01
N ALA A 411 -4.24 3.78 -11.88
CA ALA A 411 -3.66 2.45 -11.83
C ALA A 411 -2.40 2.30 -12.70
N SER A 412 -2.05 3.30 -13.52
CA SER A 412 -0.91 3.28 -14.43
C SER A 412 0.43 3.30 -13.69
N ASN A 413 1.49 2.94 -14.39
CA ASN A 413 2.86 3.00 -13.85
C ASN A 413 3.21 4.39 -13.28
N SER A 414 2.61 5.45 -13.83
CA SER A 414 2.84 6.82 -13.41
C SER A 414 2.21 7.12 -12.05
N PHE A 415 0.97 6.71 -11.81
CA PHE A 415 0.21 7.10 -10.63
C PHE A 415 -0.03 5.99 -9.61
N PHE A 416 0.08 4.73 -9.99
CA PHE A 416 -0.04 3.58 -9.08
C PHE A 416 0.81 3.72 -7.79
N PRO A 417 2.06 4.26 -7.84
CA PRO A 417 2.86 4.43 -6.64
C PRO A 417 2.43 5.57 -5.72
N TYR A 418 1.52 6.43 -6.15
CA TYR A 418 1.21 7.64 -5.42
C TYR A 418 0.07 7.45 -4.42
N MET A 419 0.30 7.91 -3.21
CA MET A 419 -0.68 7.93 -2.11
C MET A 419 -1.39 6.58 -1.96
N SER A 420 -2.74 6.54 -2.00
CA SER A 420 -3.52 5.31 -1.87
C SER A 420 -3.94 4.68 -3.20
N ASN A 421 -3.34 5.06 -4.34
CA ASN A 421 -3.75 4.53 -5.64
C ASN A 421 -3.47 3.03 -5.77
N SER A 422 -2.30 2.58 -5.29
CA SER A 422 -1.98 1.14 -5.27
C SER A 422 -2.90 0.36 -4.33
N GLU A 423 -3.17 0.88 -3.13
CA GLU A 423 -4.07 0.24 -2.18
C GLU A 423 -5.48 0.14 -2.73
N LEU A 424 -5.98 1.20 -3.36
CA LEU A 424 -7.30 1.21 -4.00
C LEU A 424 -7.39 0.17 -5.11
N THR A 425 -6.42 0.15 -6.02
CA THR A 425 -6.38 -0.81 -7.14
C THR A 425 -6.36 -2.25 -6.64
N LEU A 426 -5.50 -2.55 -5.67
CA LEU A 426 -5.40 -3.88 -5.09
C LEU A 426 -6.62 -4.25 -4.24
N ALA A 427 -7.25 -3.30 -3.54
CA ALA A 427 -8.48 -3.54 -2.80
C ALA A 427 -9.67 -3.81 -3.73
N ILE A 428 -9.76 -3.13 -4.88
CA ILE A 428 -10.73 -3.44 -5.93
C ILE A 428 -10.57 -4.89 -6.39
N LEU A 429 -9.34 -5.30 -6.74
CA LEU A 429 -9.07 -6.66 -7.21
C LEU A 429 -9.33 -7.69 -6.11
N ALA A 430 -8.96 -7.43 -4.86
CA ALA A 430 -9.25 -8.31 -3.74
C ALA A 430 -10.76 -8.50 -3.54
N TRP A 431 -11.55 -7.43 -3.68
CA TRP A 431 -13.01 -7.52 -3.61
C TRP A 431 -13.58 -8.33 -4.77
N LEU A 432 -13.15 -8.09 -6.00
CA LEU A 432 -13.56 -8.85 -7.18
C LEU A 432 -13.23 -10.34 -7.05
N LEU A 433 -12.06 -10.66 -6.53
CA LEU A 433 -11.60 -12.03 -6.26
C LEU A 433 -12.23 -12.68 -5.02
N ARG A 434 -13.12 -11.99 -4.30
CA ARG A 434 -13.73 -12.43 -3.03
C ARG A 434 -12.68 -12.72 -1.94
N GLU A 435 -11.64 -11.89 -1.86
CA GLU A 435 -10.52 -11.98 -0.92
C GLU A 435 -10.43 -10.75 0.01
N GLU A 436 -11.54 -10.06 0.27
CA GLU A 436 -11.58 -8.84 1.08
C GLU A 436 -11.13 -9.01 2.53
N ARG A 437 -11.06 -10.24 3.02
CA ARG A 437 -10.57 -10.59 4.36
C ARG A 437 -9.06 -10.79 4.39
N THR A 438 -8.41 -10.94 3.24
CA THR A 438 -6.96 -11.04 3.14
C THR A 438 -6.35 -9.68 3.44
N PRO A 439 -5.43 -9.57 4.41
CA PRO A 439 -4.77 -8.30 4.69
C PRO A 439 -4.08 -7.75 3.44
N THR A 440 -4.32 -6.48 3.13
CA THR A 440 -3.63 -5.81 2.03
C THR A 440 -2.24 -5.43 2.53
N VAL A 441 -1.21 -5.99 1.93
CA VAL A 441 0.18 -5.59 2.12
C VAL A 441 0.51 -4.59 1.03
N ARG A 442 1.03 -3.43 1.42
CA ARG A 442 1.52 -2.46 0.44
C ARG A 442 2.73 -3.05 -0.26
N PRO A 443 2.68 -3.32 -1.56
CA PRO A 443 3.89 -3.72 -2.27
C PRO A 443 4.92 -2.61 -2.12
N PRO A 444 6.22 -2.95 -1.99
CA PRO A 444 7.26 -1.95 -1.95
C PRO A 444 7.25 -1.20 -3.30
N VAL A 445 6.73 0.01 -3.27
CA VAL A 445 6.80 0.89 -4.43
C VAL A 445 8.09 1.69 -4.27
N GLU A 446 9.03 1.50 -5.16
CA GLU A 446 10.24 2.33 -5.26
C GLU A 446 9.84 3.76 -5.66
N VAL A 447 9.37 4.52 -4.70
CA VAL A 447 9.32 5.97 -4.80
C VAL A 447 10.63 6.48 -4.25
N LEU A 448 11.52 6.92 -5.11
CA LEU A 448 12.68 7.67 -4.66
C LEU A 448 12.16 8.87 -3.85
N PRO A 449 12.54 9.01 -2.57
CA PRO A 449 12.05 10.12 -1.75
C PRO A 449 12.56 11.43 -2.38
N ARG A 450 11.66 12.16 -3.05
CA ARG A 450 11.97 13.49 -3.54
C ARG A 450 11.77 14.47 -2.40
N VAL A 451 12.84 15.11 -1.99
CA VAL A 451 12.78 16.21 -1.04
C VAL A 451 12.33 17.45 -1.82
N THR A 452 11.06 17.80 -1.71
CA THR A 452 10.56 19.08 -2.22
C THR A 452 10.86 20.15 -1.17
N LEU A 453 11.79 21.02 -1.48
CA LEU A 453 12.10 22.17 -0.62
C LEU A 453 11.20 23.34 -1.02
N THR A 454 10.59 23.98 -0.04
CA THR A 454 9.91 25.26 -0.26
C THR A 454 10.93 26.37 -0.53
N ASP A 455 10.52 27.43 -1.23
CA ASP A 455 11.40 28.60 -1.50
C ASP A 455 11.98 29.22 -0.24
N ALA A 456 11.24 29.14 0.87
CA ALA A 456 11.73 29.60 2.18
C ALA A 456 12.84 28.69 2.69
N GLN A 457 12.71 27.36 2.58
CA GLN A 457 13.74 26.39 2.98
C GLN A 457 15.00 26.53 2.12
N VAL A 458 14.84 26.68 0.79
CA VAL A 458 15.98 26.92 -0.11
C VAL A 458 16.73 28.19 0.27
N ARG A 459 16.02 29.30 0.55
CA ARG A 459 16.62 30.54 1.02
C ARG A 459 17.35 30.37 2.35
N TRP A 460 16.76 29.68 3.32
CA TRP A 460 17.41 29.42 4.60
C TRP A 460 18.66 28.54 4.47
N ILE A 461 18.62 27.49 3.64
CA ILE A 461 19.79 26.66 3.33
C ILE A 461 20.88 27.53 2.70
N PHE A 462 20.54 28.34 1.71
CA PHE A 462 21.49 29.26 1.07
C PHE A 462 22.11 30.24 2.07
N LEU A 463 21.29 30.91 2.89
CA LEU A 463 21.77 31.87 3.88
C LEU A 463 22.68 31.23 4.93
N THR A 464 22.37 30.03 5.39
CA THR A 464 23.17 29.33 6.38
C THR A 464 24.48 28.80 5.82
N THR A 465 24.46 28.21 4.62
CA THR A 465 25.62 27.54 4.03
C THR A 465 26.52 28.51 3.26
N ALA A 466 25.95 29.41 2.46
CA ALA A 466 26.70 30.28 1.57
C ALA A 466 27.06 31.62 2.22
N VAL A 467 26.35 32.06 3.26
CA VAL A 467 26.58 33.38 3.88
C VAL A 467 27.05 33.23 5.32
N ALA A 468 26.26 32.57 6.19
CA ALA A 468 26.55 32.54 7.61
C ALA A 468 27.81 31.72 7.96
N GLN A 469 27.99 30.54 7.35
CA GLN A 469 29.20 29.74 7.58
C GLN A 469 30.49 30.42 7.10
N PRO A 470 30.62 30.89 5.83
CA PRO A 470 31.81 31.58 5.39
C PRO A 470 32.06 32.90 6.14
N GLY A 471 30.96 33.64 6.42
CA GLY A 471 31.05 34.86 7.22
C GLY A 471 31.56 34.61 8.64
N GLY A 472 31.10 33.54 9.30
CA GLY A 472 31.57 33.12 10.60
C GLY A 472 33.08 32.80 10.60
N VAL A 473 33.51 32.03 9.61
CA VAL A 473 34.95 31.71 9.43
C VAL A 473 35.79 32.98 9.21
N ALA A 474 35.31 33.89 8.38
CA ALA A 474 35.98 35.16 8.12
C ALA A 474 36.09 36.04 9.38
N VAL A 475 35.01 36.12 10.16
CA VAL A 475 35.00 36.85 11.44
C VAL A 475 36.00 36.24 12.45
N VAL A 476 36.00 34.91 12.59
CA VAL A 476 36.96 34.21 13.44
C VAL A 476 38.40 34.46 12.96
N GLY A 477 38.65 34.39 11.65
CA GLY A 477 39.93 34.70 11.05
C GLY A 477 40.41 36.12 11.35
N LEU A 478 39.51 37.11 11.23
CA LEU A 478 39.78 38.52 11.55
C LEU A 478 40.10 38.73 13.07
N ILE A 479 39.34 38.04 13.93
CA ILE A 479 39.59 38.10 15.38
C ILE A 479 40.97 37.52 15.75
N VAL A 480 41.31 36.37 15.18
CA VAL A 480 42.63 35.72 15.39
C VAL A 480 43.77 36.59 14.84
N TRP A 481 43.59 37.14 13.65
CA TRP A 481 44.55 38.05 13.03
C TRP A 481 44.76 39.32 13.91
N TRP A 482 43.67 39.93 14.38
CA TRP A 482 43.73 41.11 15.24
C TRP A 482 44.42 40.82 16.60
N ARG A 483 44.11 39.67 17.19
CA ARG A 483 44.78 39.21 18.44
C ARG A 483 46.28 38.95 18.28
N ARG A 484 46.71 38.46 17.09
CA ARG A 484 48.14 38.22 16.81
C ARG A 484 48.91 39.50 16.49
N ARG A 485 48.25 40.60 16.15
CA ARG A 485 48.87 41.89 15.87
C ARG A 485 49.03 42.76 17.14
N ARG A 486 48.37 42.45 18.23
CA ARG A 486 48.61 43.00 19.54
C ARG A 486 49.60 42.13 20.30
#